data_85a0bea0880eec225da15c0b3992f883
#
_entry.id   85a0bea0880eec225da15c0b3992f883
#
_cell.length_a   1.000
_cell.length_b   1.000
_cell.length_c   1.000
_cell.angle_alpha   90.00
_cell.angle_beta   90.00
_cell.angle_gamma   90.00
#
_symmetry.space_group_name_H-M   'P 1'
#
loop_
_entity.id
_entity.type
_entity.pdbx_description
1 polymer ?
#
loop_
_entity_poly.entity_id
_entity_poly.type
_entity_poly.pdbx_seq_one_letter_code
_entity_poly.pdbx_strand_id
1 'polypeptide(L)'
;IYHGPQGINEIAERISKLAKSFADKIKKSGYELYSDSFFDTVTILTKGKTQNIYKNALRNGVNLRLVNENMLSVAFDERKNIEKTNELLKIFNSAESINETGKVVLSNIPKNLTRTSKYLTHPVFNSYHSETEMTRYLKKLEDSDIALNRSMISLGSCTMKLNAVSEMIPVTWNEF
;
A
#
# COMPACT_ATOMS: atom_id res chain seq x y z
N ILE A 1 11.69 -8.30 -6.81
CA ILE A 1 12.50 -9.52 -6.66
C ILE A 1 12.12 -10.23 -5.35
N TYR A 2 12.29 -9.58 -4.19
CA TYR A 2 12.10 -10.19 -2.86
C TYR A 2 10.75 -10.88 -2.65
N HIS A 3 9.65 -10.19 -2.96
CA HIS A 3 8.30 -10.77 -2.81
C HIS A 3 7.95 -11.82 -3.87
N GLY A 4 8.59 -11.77 -5.02
CA GLY A 4 8.23 -12.60 -6.17
C GLY A 4 6.81 -12.34 -6.69
N PRO A 5 6.41 -13.03 -7.75
CA PRO A 5 5.06 -12.85 -8.32
C PRO A 5 3.95 -13.29 -7.35
N GLN A 6 4.16 -14.35 -6.59
CA GLN A 6 3.18 -14.83 -5.61
C GLN A 6 2.98 -13.83 -4.47
N GLY A 7 4.08 -13.36 -3.83
CA GLY A 7 3.99 -12.43 -2.71
C GLY A 7 3.36 -11.10 -3.10
N ILE A 8 3.66 -10.58 -4.30
CA ILE A 8 3.00 -9.37 -4.82
C ILE A 8 1.51 -9.60 -5.01
N ASN A 9 1.11 -10.76 -5.52
CA ASN A 9 -0.31 -11.10 -5.68
C ASN A 9 -1.03 -11.17 -4.34
N GLU A 10 -0.45 -11.83 -3.35
CA GLU A 10 -1.00 -11.94 -1.98
C GLU A 10 -1.17 -10.55 -1.32
N ILE A 11 -0.18 -9.66 -1.49
CA ILE A 11 -0.26 -8.27 -1.00
C ILE A 11 -1.42 -7.55 -1.70
N ALA A 12 -1.48 -7.61 -3.03
CA ALA A 12 -2.50 -6.96 -3.83
C ALA A 12 -3.91 -7.45 -3.47
N GLU A 13 -4.10 -8.76 -3.31
CA GLU A 13 -5.36 -9.34 -2.90
C GLU A 13 -5.79 -8.87 -1.51
N ARG A 14 -4.88 -8.85 -0.54
CA ARG A 14 -5.16 -8.39 0.81
C ARG A 14 -5.62 -6.93 0.83
N ILE A 15 -4.92 -6.05 0.10
CA ILE A 15 -5.28 -4.64 -0.02
C ILE A 15 -6.67 -4.49 -0.64
N SER A 16 -6.91 -5.13 -1.76
CA SER A 16 -8.19 -5.07 -2.46
C SER A 16 -9.34 -5.62 -1.63
N LYS A 17 -9.08 -6.67 -0.83
CA LYS A 17 -10.05 -7.24 0.11
C LYS A 17 -10.47 -6.23 1.18
N LEU A 18 -9.53 -5.54 1.79
CA LEU A 18 -9.83 -4.52 2.79
C LEU A 18 -10.61 -3.35 2.19
N ALA A 19 -10.18 -2.84 1.04
CA ALA A 19 -10.87 -1.78 0.33
C ALA A 19 -12.32 -2.15 -0.01
N LYS A 20 -12.54 -3.38 -0.52
CA LYS A 20 -13.88 -3.90 -0.81
C LYS A 20 -14.74 -4.03 0.44
N SER A 21 -14.19 -4.63 1.50
CA SER A 21 -14.92 -4.81 2.75
C SER A 21 -15.34 -3.46 3.36
N PHE A 22 -14.45 -2.48 3.32
CA PHE A 22 -14.75 -1.11 3.72
C PHE A 22 -15.86 -0.50 2.87
N ALA A 23 -15.74 -0.58 1.54
CA ALA A 23 -16.72 -0.04 0.60
C ALA A 23 -18.12 -0.61 0.82
N ASP A 24 -18.23 -1.93 1.04
CA ASP A 24 -19.50 -2.60 1.30
C ASP A 24 -20.15 -2.12 2.62
N LYS A 25 -19.33 -1.88 3.65
CA LYS A 25 -19.81 -1.37 4.94
C LYS A 25 -20.24 0.09 4.87
N ILE A 26 -19.49 0.92 4.11
CA ILE A 26 -19.83 2.32 3.86
C ILE A 26 -21.15 2.44 3.09
N LYS A 27 -21.38 1.60 2.09
CA LYS A 27 -22.66 1.54 1.38
C LYS A 27 -23.83 1.19 2.32
N LYS A 28 -23.64 0.18 3.18
CA LYS A 28 -24.65 -0.17 4.19
C LYS A 28 -24.94 0.95 5.18
N SER A 29 -23.97 1.83 5.42
CA SER A 29 -24.13 3.02 6.27
C SER A 29 -24.79 4.21 5.53
N GLY A 30 -25.30 3.99 4.31
CA GLY A 30 -26.05 5.00 3.55
C GLY A 30 -25.21 5.94 2.71
N TYR A 31 -23.91 5.68 2.57
CA TYR A 31 -23.05 6.42 1.63
C TYR A 31 -23.07 5.81 0.24
N GLU A 32 -22.87 6.62 -0.76
CA GLU A 32 -22.69 6.22 -2.14
C GLU A 32 -21.21 6.31 -2.53
N LEU A 33 -20.77 5.47 -3.45
CA LEU A 33 -19.43 5.54 -4.00
C LEU A 33 -19.44 6.28 -5.32
N TYR A 34 -18.35 6.99 -5.61
CA TYR A 34 -18.14 7.62 -6.92
C TYR A 34 -18.00 6.58 -8.04
N SER A 35 -17.42 5.43 -7.74
CA SER A 35 -17.26 4.31 -8.67
C SER A 35 -17.41 2.98 -7.94
N ASP A 36 -18.06 2.02 -8.56
CA ASP A 36 -18.13 0.64 -8.07
C ASP A 36 -16.89 -0.19 -8.46
N SER A 37 -16.09 0.34 -9.39
CA SER A 37 -14.84 -0.29 -9.83
C SER A 37 -13.64 0.45 -9.23
N PHE A 38 -12.87 -0.25 -8.42
CA PHE A 38 -11.66 0.27 -7.77
C PHE A 38 -10.75 -0.90 -7.38
N PHE A 39 -9.48 -0.61 -7.12
CA PHE A 39 -8.52 -1.58 -6.61
C PHE A 39 -8.30 -1.37 -5.10
N ASP A 40 -7.65 -0.28 -4.73
CA ASP A 40 -7.24 0.07 -3.37
C ASP A 40 -7.85 1.38 -2.87
N THR A 41 -8.31 2.23 -3.76
CA THR A 41 -8.79 3.57 -3.43
C THR A 41 -10.29 3.68 -3.61
N VAL A 42 -10.98 3.97 -2.51
CA VAL A 42 -12.44 4.13 -2.47
C VAL A 42 -12.78 5.61 -2.37
N THR A 43 -13.51 6.14 -3.34
CA THR A 43 -14.02 7.51 -3.32
C THR A 43 -15.48 7.52 -2.93
N ILE A 44 -15.80 8.29 -1.90
CA ILE A 44 -17.10 8.30 -1.22
C ILE A 44 -17.80 9.63 -1.46
N LEU A 45 -19.06 9.59 -1.85
CA LEU A 45 -19.94 10.75 -1.97
C LEU A 45 -20.52 11.08 -0.59
N THR A 46 -20.14 12.20 -0.03
CA THR A 46 -20.40 12.57 1.37
C THR A 46 -21.63 13.47 1.58
N LYS A 47 -22.23 13.95 0.48
CA LYS A 47 -23.48 14.73 0.49
C LYS A 47 -23.45 15.88 1.52
N GLY A 48 -22.43 16.73 1.43
CA GLY A 48 -22.26 17.91 2.30
C GLY A 48 -21.63 17.61 3.67
N LYS A 49 -21.30 16.35 3.99
CA LYS A 49 -20.64 15.98 5.27
C LYS A 49 -19.11 15.96 5.19
N THR A 50 -18.53 16.30 4.04
CA THR A 50 -17.10 16.18 3.73
C THR A 50 -16.22 16.79 4.82
N GLN A 51 -16.46 18.07 5.16
CA GLN A 51 -15.62 18.79 6.11
C GLN A 51 -15.70 18.22 7.54
N ASN A 52 -16.88 17.73 7.94
CA ASN A 52 -17.07 17.13 9.26
C ASN A 52 -16.32 15.79 9.34
N ILE A 53 -16.44 14.93 8.34
CA ILE A 53 -15.71 13.65 8.26
C ILE A 53 -14.22 13.89 8.21
N TYR A 54 -13.77 14.84 7.38
CA TYR A 54 -12.36 15.18 7.24
C TYR A 54 -11.74 15.67 8.56
N LYS A 55 -12.40 16.61 9.25
CA LYS A 55 -11.96 17.07 10.56
C LYS A 55 -11.94 15.97 11.61
N ASN A 56 -12.94 15.08 11.58
CA ASN A 56 -12.98 13.90 12.45
C ASN A 56 -11.83 12.95 12.18
N ALA A 57 -11.50 12.70 10.90
CA ALA A 57 -10.34 11.91 10.51
C ALA A 57 -9.03 12.50 11.07
N LEU A 58 -8.79 13.80 10.88
CA LEU A 58 -7.59 14.47 11.40
C LEU A 58 -7.47 14.36 12.91
N ARG A 59 -8.57 14.52 13.66
CA ARG A 59 -8.58 14.36 15.13
C ARG A 59 -8.21 12.96 15.59
N ASN A 60 -8.45 11.96 14.75
CA ASN A 60 -8.11 10.56 14.99
C ASN A 60 -6.77 10.16 14.33
N GLY A 61 -5.95 11.13 13.89
CA GLY A 61 -4.65 10.86 13.28
C GLY A 61 -4.72 10.19 11.90
N VAL A 62 -5.85 10.34 11.19
CA VAL A 62 -6.07 9.74 9.87
C VAL A 62 -6.11 10.82 8.80
N ASN A 63 -5.24 10.70 7.81
CA ASN A 63 -5.24 11.56 6.64
C ASN A 63 -6.12 10.95 5.54
N LEU A 64 -7.16 11.68 5.15
CA LEU A 64 -8.00 11.35 4.00
C LEU A 64 -7.72 12.32 2.86
N ARG A 65 -7.89 11.87 1.62
CA ARG A 65 -7.79 12.77 0.48
C ARG A 65 -9.10 13.55 0.32
N LEU A 66 -9.02 14.85 0.49
CA LEU A 66 -10.09 15.77 0.16
C LEU A 66 -10.12 15.94 -1.37
N VAL A 67 -11.15 15.42 -2.03
CA VAL A 67 -11.31 15.52 -3.49
C VAL A 67 -12.01 16.83 -3.83
N ASN A 68 -13.16 17.09 -3.20
CA ASN A 68 -13.91 18.33 -3.28
C ASN A 68 -14.90 18.44 -2.11
N GLU A 69 -15.82 19.41 -2.17
CA GLU A 69 -16.79 19.68 -1.11
C GLU A 69 -17.77 18.51 -0.83
N ASN A 70 -17.91 17.57 -1.76
CA ASN A 70 -18.86 16.47 -1.69
C ASN A 70 -18.20 15.09 -1.75
N MET A 71 -16.87 15.01 -1.82
CA MET A 71 -16.15 13.77 -2.01
C MET A 71 -14.89 13.66 -1.18
N LEU A 72 -14.67 12.51 -0.57
CA LEU A 72 -13.44 12.07 0.09
C LEU A 72 -12.96 10.76 -0.52
N SER A 73 -11.65 10.58 -0.61
CA SER A 73 -11.05 9.30 -0.99
C SER A 73 -10.25 8.69 0.15
N VAL A 74 -10.33 7.37 0.25
CA VAL A 74 -9.60 6.52 1.19
C VAL A 74 -8.75 5.56 0.41
N ALA A 75 -7.44 5.54 0.67
CA ALA A 75 -6.51 4.59 0.07
C ALA A 75 -6.09 3.52 1.11
N PHE A 76 -6.00 2.29 0.64
CA PHE A 76 -5.55 1.14 1.42
C PHE A 76 -4.17 0.70 0.92
N ASP A 77 -3.30 0.39 1.85
CA ASP A 77 -1.95 -0.11 1.61
C ASP A 77 -1.69 -1.41 2.38
N GLU A 78 -0.51 -1.97 2.23
CA GLU A 78 -0.12 -3.23 2.87
C GLU A 78 -0.01 -3.14 4.40
N ARG A 79 0.06 -1.94 4.97
CA ARG A 79 0.13 -1.71 6.43
C ARG A 79 -1.26 -1.70 7.09
N LYS A 80 -2.33 -1.61 6.32
CA LYS A 80 -3.68 -1.61 6.85
C LYS A 80 -4.14 -3.02 7.20
N ASN A 81 -4.95 -3.10 8.25
CA ASN A 81 -5.57 -4.31 8.75
C ASN A 81 -7.05 -4.08 9.06
N ILE A 82 -7.73 -5.12 9.54
CA ILE A 82 -9.16 -5.06 9.90
C ILE A 82 -9.41 -4.04 11.01
N GLU A 83 -8.55 -4.00 12.03
CA GLU A 83 -8.68 -3.07 13.16
C GLU A 83 -8.66 -1.61 12.70
N LYS A 84 -7.64 -1.22 11.94
CA LYS A 84 -7.53 0.13 11.37
C LYS A 84 -8.67 0.46 10.40
N THR A 85 -9.18 -0.54 9.69
CA THR A 85 -10.34 -0.36 8.81
C THR A 85 -11.62 -0.13 9.63
N ASN A 86 -11.77 -0.78 10.78
CA ASN A 86 -12.88 -0.55 11.69
C ASN A 86 -12.82 0.82 12.37
N GLU A 87 -11.62 1.29 12.74
CA GLU A 87 -11.42 2.67 13.22
C GLU A 87 -11.85 3.68 12.14
N LEU A 88 -11.49 3.43 10.89
CA LEU A 88 -11.91 4.27 9.78
C LEU A 88 -13.43 4.28 9.58
N LEU A 89 -14.12 3.14 9.70
CA LEU A 89 -15.58 3.09 9.65
C LEU A 89 -16.23 3.98 10.72
N LYS A 90 -15.69 4.02 11.94
CA LYS A 90 -16.18 4.89 13.01
C LYS A 90 -16.04 6.38 12.66
N ILE A 91 -14.98 6.78 11.92
CA ILE A 91 -14.78 8.15 11.45
C ILE A 91 -15.95 8.61 10.57
N PHE A 92 -16.53 7.69 9.78
CA PHE A 92 -17.70 7.94 8.96
C PHE A 92 -19.04 7.78 9.73
N ASN A 93 -18.99 7.63 11.05
CA ASN A 93 -20.14 7.33 11.89
C ASN A 93 -20.91 6.06 11.47
N SER A 94 -20.19 5.07 10.96
CA SER A 94 -20.73 3.77 10.61
C SER A 94 -20.90 2.92 11.86
N ALA A 95 -22.06 2.30 12.04
CA ALA A 95 -22.29 1.26 13.05
C ALA A 95 -21.77 -0.11 12.59
N GLU A 96 -21.35 -0.22 11.33
CA GLU A 96 -20.85 -1.45 10.74
C GLU A 96 -19.43 -1.79 11.21
N SER A 97 -19.11 -3.07 11.21
CA SER A 97 -17.75 -3.57 11.48
C SER A 97 -17.39 -4.71 10.53
N ILE A 98 -16.09 -4.94 10.42
CA ILE A 98 -15.51 -6.04 9.66
C ILE A 98 -14.90 -7.00 10.68
N ASN A 99 -15.36 -8.25 10.71
CA ASN A 99 -14.82 -9.28 11.60
C ASN A 99 -13.81 -10.16 10.85
N GLU A 100 -14.10 -10.44 9.57
CA GLU A 100 -13.23 -11.20 8.67
C GLU A 100 -13.29 -10.61 7.27
N THR A 101 -12.15 -10.60 6.59
CA THR A 101 -12.15 -10.36 5.14
C THR A 101 -12.54 -11.68 4.48
N GLY A 102 -13.76 -11.76 4.01
CA GLY A 102 -14.28 -12.96 3.34
C GLY A 102 -13.41 -13.45 2.17
N LYS A 103 -13.70 -14.65 1.67
CA LYS A 103 -13.14 -15.10 0.38
C LYS A 103 -13.54 -14.08 -0.68
N VAL A 104 -12.60 -13.24 -1.06
CA VAL A 104 -12.87 -12.21 -2.05
C VAL A 104 -12.64 -12.79 -3.42
N VAL A 105 -13.68 -12.84 -4.15
CA VAL A 105 -13.63 -12.65 -5.58
C VAL A 105 -13.15 -11.22 -5.81
N LEU A 106 -12.16 -10.98 -6.65
CA LEU A 106 -11.73 -9.65 -7.13
C LEU A 106 -12.87 -9.02 -7.97
N SER A 107 -14.05 -8.89 -7.35
CA SER A 107 -15.30 -8.56 -8.05
C SER A 107 -15.44 -7.09 -8.43
N ASN A 108 -14.52 -6.26 -7.95
CA ASN A 108 -14.56 -4.81 -8.23
C ASN A 108 -13.75 -4.43 -9.47
N ILE A 109 -12.92 -5.34 -9.96
CA ILE A 109 -12.16 -5.12 -11.19
C ILE A 109 -12.94 -5.79 -12.33
N PRO A 110 -13.30 -5.06 -13.38
CA PRO A 110 -13.95 -5.63 -14.55
C PRO A 110 -13.15 -6.80 -15.12
N LYS A 111 -13.84 -7.87 -15.53
CA LYS A 111 -13.19 -9.10 -16.02
C LYS A 111 -12.21 -8.86 -17.18
N ASN A 112 -12.52 -7.92 -18.05
CA ASN A 112 -11.66 -7.53 -19.17
C ASN A 112 -10.37 -6.80 -18.76
N LEU A 113 -10.29 -6.30 -17.51
CA LEU A 113 -9.10 -5.68 -16.94
C LEU A 113 -8.32 -6.64 -16.01
N THR A 114 -8.85 -7.83 -15.76
CA THR A 114 -8.18 -8.83 -14.94
C THR A 114 -7.08 -9.52 -15.75
N ARG A 115 -5.87 -9.54 -15.22
CA ARG A 115 -4.73 -10.19 -15.85
C ARG A 115 -4.91 -11.69 -15.91
N THR A 116 -4.74 -12.26 -17.09
CA THR A 116 -4.73 -13.71 -17.34
C THR A 116 -3.35 -14.25 -17.71
N SER A 117 -2.42 -13.37 -18.09
CA SER A 117 -1.07 -13.73 -18.48
C SER A 117 -0.14 -13.92 -17.29
N LYS A 118 0.86 -14.79 -17.41
CA LYS A 118 1.96 -14.89 -16.45
C LYS A 118 2.77 -13.59 -16.45
N TYR A 119 3.36 -13.24 -15.32
CA TYR A 119 4.23 -12.08 -15.16
C TYR A 119 5.42 -12.43 -14.26
N LEU A 120 6.48 -11.64 -14.30
CA LEU A 120 7.71 -11.84 -13.53
C LEU A 120 8.24 -13.26 -13.67
N THR A 121 8.27 -13.78 -14.92
CA THR A 121 8.66 -15.16 -15.21
C THR A 121 10.16 -15.40 -15.23
N HIS A 122 10.97 -14.31 -15.25
CA HIS A 122 12.42 -14.44 -15.21
C HIS A 122 12.87 -15.01 -13.86
N PRO A 123 13.88 -15.93 -13.83
CA PRO A 123 14.33 -16.60 -12.61
C PRO A 123 14.71 -15.65 -11.46
N VAL A 124 15.20 -14.45 -11.74
CA VAL A 124 15.55 -13.44 -10.74
C VAL A 124 14.39 -13.07 -9.82
N PHE A 125 13.16 -13.14 -10.30
CA PHE A 125 11.96 -12.84 -9.50
C PHE A 125 11.48 -14.04 -8.68
N ASN A 126 12.15 -15.20 -8.80
CA ASN A 126 11.73 -16.46 -8.19
C ASN A 126 12.88 -17.13 -7.41
N SER A 127 13.94 -16.39 -7.07
CA SER A 127 15.15 -16.98 -6.49
C SER A 127 15.61 -16.35 -5.17
N TYR A 128 15.28 -15.09 -4.88
CA TYR A 128 15.88 -14.34 -3.77
C TYR A 128 14.79 -13.85 -2.80
N HIS A 129 14.23 -14.78 -2.02
CA HIS A 129 13.07 -14.51 -1.17
C HIS A 129 13.39 -14.42 0.33
N SER A 130 14.66 -14.63 0.71
CA SER A 130 15.13 -14.40 2.07
C SER A 130 16.02 -13.15 2.15
N GLU A 131 16.12 -12.56 3.34
CA GLU A 131 16.98 -11.39 3.59
C GLU A 131 18.43 -11.68 3.21
N THR A 132 18.95 -12.84 3.62
CA THR A 132 20.33 -13.25 3.31
C THR A 132 20.56 -13.43 1.82
N GLU A 133 19.65 -14.08 1.11
CA GLU A 133 19.77 -14.26 -0.34
C GLU A 133 19.71 -12.93 -1.09
N MET A 134 18.79 -12.04 -0.71
CA MET A 134 18.69 -10.72 -1.31
C MET A 134 19.96 -9.90 -1.06
N THR A 135 20.49 -9.89 0.15
CA THR A 135 21.74 -9.19 0.49
C THR A 135 22.91 -9.70 -0.35
N ARG A 136 23.05 -11.02 -0.47
CA ARG A 136 24.09 -11.63 -1.32
C ARG A 136 23.90 -11.31 -2.81
N TYR A 137 22.65 -11.27 -3.27
CA TYR A 137 22.34 -10.90 -4.65
C TYR A 137 22.69 -9.44 -4.93
N LEU A 138 22.35 -8.53 -4.04
CA LEU A 138 22.72 -7.10 -4.16
C LEU A 138 24.24 -6.94 -4.16
N LYS A 139 24.96 -7.66 -3.31
CA LYS A 139 26.42 -7.64 -3.31
C LYS A 139 27.01 -8.17 -4.62
N LYS A 140 26.42 -9.25 -5.17
CA LYS A 140 26.83 -9.77 -6.49
C LYS A 140 26.66 -8.73 -7.61
N LEU A 141 25.57 -7.97 -7.59
CA LEU A 141 25.32 -6.91 -8.57
C LEU A 141 26.33 -5.77 -8.39
N GLU A 142 26.59 -5.34 -7.16
CA GLU A 142 27.60 -4.34 -6.84
C GLU A 142 29.00 -4.77 -7.33
N ASP A 143 29.33 -6.05 -7.16
CA ASP A 143 30.64 -6.59 -7.56
C ASP A 143 30.79 -6.76 -9.09
N SER A 144 29.71 -6.66 -9.83
CA SER A 144 29.74 -6.77 -11.30
C SER A 144 30.19 -5.48 -11.99
N ASP A 145 30.27 -4.36 -11.28
CA ASP A 145 30.68 -3.07 -11.80
C ASP A 145 31.54 -2.30 -10.77
N ILE A 146 31.90 -1.08 -11.09
CA ILE A 146 32.66 -0.20 -10.20
C ILE A 146 31.79 0.19 -9.00
N ALA A 147 32.29 -0.10 -7.80
CA ALA A 147 31.62 0.26 -6.55
C ALA A 147 32.48 1.24 -5.73
N LEU A 148 31.83 2.13 -5.00
CA LEU A 148 32.51 3.19 -4.22
C LEU A 148 33.44 2.64 -3.13
N ASN A 149 33.13 1.50 -2.56
CA ASN A 149 33.93 0.85 -1.51
C ASN A 149 35.21 0.16 -2.04
N ARG A 150 35.41 0.10 -3.35
CA ARG A 150 36.58 -0.53 -4.01
C ARG A 150 37.07 0.21 -5.22
N SER A 151 36.53 1.39 -5.50
CA SER A 151 36.95 2.25 -6.60
C SER A 151 38.06 3.16 -6.15
N MET A 152 39.07 3.31 -6.99
CA MET A 152 40.15 4.31 -6.84
C MET A 152 39.79 5.66 -7.50
N ILE A 153 38.61 5.79 -8.06
CA ILE A 153 38.17 7.01 -8.72
C ILE A 153 37.62 7.97 -7.69
N SER A 154 38.36 9.05 -7.42
CA SER A 154 37.87 10.16 -6.60
C SER A 154 36.94 11.05 -7.42
N LEU A 155 35.74 10.61 -7.69
CA LEU A 155 34.72 11.43 -8.34
C LEU A 155 34.13 12.39 -7.34
N GLY A 156 34.38 13.69 -7.51
CA GLY A 156 34.00 14.72 -6.57
C GLY A 156 32.51 15.01 -6.45
N SER A 157 31.76 14.74 -7.47
CA SER A 157 30.42 15.33 -7.61
C SER A 157 29.38 14.83 -6.64
N CYS A 158 29.62 13.89 -5.85
CA CYS A 158 28.57 13.35 -5.01
C CYS A 158 29.17 12.46 -3.95
N THR A 159 30.03 13.03 -3.24
CA THR A 159 30.99 12.35 -2.41
C THR A 159 30.44 11.63 -1.20
N MET A 160 29.25 12.00 -0.74
CA MET A 160 28.66 11.46 0.49
C MET A 160 27.67 10.35 0.21
N LYS A 161 28.10 9.29 -0.46
CA LYS A 161 27.22 8.18 -0.87
C LYS A 161 27.26 6.98 0.04
N LEU A 162 28.26 6.92 0.90
CA LEU A 162 28.40 5.83 1.86
C LEU A 162 28.00 6.34 3.23
N ASN A 163 26.88 5.87 3.70
CA ASN A 163 26.42 6.12 5.07
C ASN A 163 26.72 4.88 5.92
N ALA A 164 27.09 5.11 7.19
CA ALA A 164 27.15 4.03 8.14
C ALA A 164 25.74 3.43 8.36
N VAL A 165 25.67 2.13 8.58
CA VAL A 165 24.37 1.46 8.84
C VAL A 165 23.65 2.11 10.02
N SER A 166 24.38 2.53 11.06
CA SER A 166 23.84 3.24 12.21
C SER A 166 23.18 4.58 11.87
N GLU A 167 23.61 5.26 10.84
CA GLU A 167 22.99 6.50 10.35
C GLU A 167 21.69 6.24 9.61
N MET A 168 21.50 5.03 9.09
CA MET A 168 20.30 4.62 8.38
C MET A 168 19.20 4.06 9.29
N ILE A 169 19.56 3.66 10.51
CA ILE A 169 18.60 3.08 11.47
C ILE A 169 17.39 4.00 11.73
N PRO A 170 17.55 5.33 11.90
CA PRO A 170 16.42 6.22 12.15
C PRO A 170 15.36 6.23 11.04
N VAL A 171 15.72 5.88 9.80
CA VAL A 171 14.77 5.80 8.67
C VAL A 171 13.66 4.75 8.93
N THR A 172 13.92 3.78 9.81
CA THR A 172 12.97 2.72 10.15
C THR A 172 12.14 3.03 11.41
N TRP A 173 12.37 4.14 12.06
CA TRP A 173 11.64 4.52 13.27
C TRP A 173 10.26 5.07 12.92
N ASN A 174 9.28 4.74 13.76
CA ASN A 174 7.89 5.16 13.54
C ASN A 174 7.68 6.69 13.70
N GLU A 175 8.62 7.38 14.31
CA GLU A 175 8.60 8.82 14.59
C GLU A 175 8.94 9.68 13.36
N PHE A 176 9.48 9.07 12.28
CA PHE A 176 9.87 9.75 11.02
C PHE A 176 8.98 9.40 9.84
#